data_5ac1dc6b59c64936145274ad14bb4c42
#
_entry.id   5ac1dc6b59c64936145274ad14bb4c42
#
_cell.length_a   1.000
_cell.length_b   1.000
_cell.length_c   1.000
_cell.angle_alpha   90.00
_cell.angle_beta   90.00
_cell.angle_gamma   90.00
#
_symmetry.space_group_name_H-M   'P 1'
#
loop_
_entity.id
_entity.type
_entity.pdbx_description
1 polymer ?
#
loop_
_entity_poly.entity_id
_entity_poly.type
_entity_poly.pdbx_seq_one_letter_code
_entity_poly.pdbx_strand_id
1 'polypeptide(L)'
;MAYKRITAAEAASLIQNGQNIGLSGFTPAGTAKAVTHELAKKAQAEHEAGREFKVGLFTGASTGQSADGDLSNAQAIKYRAPYTTNSDFRRHVNVGEIAYNDIHLSQMAQELRYGFMGQVDWAILEVCDIDEGADTCRAYLTAAGGISPTVARLAKHVILELNHFHSPEAKYLHDVYEPLDPPMRQPIPITHVNDRIGTPYVEIDASKIVGVVECDIADEARAFKAADPITDQIGHNVAQFLLADMKRGVIPQSFLPLQSGVGSTANAILGALGHEKSVPDFNIYTEVLQDSVVGMMLEGRVKDASSCSLTVSNDCLKQIYDNISYFKQHLTLRPSEISNSPEVIRRLGVIAINTAIEVDIYGNANSTHISGTKMMNGIGGSGDFERNAYISIFTCPSTAKGGLISSIVPFVSHQDSSEHDVNVIVTEQGVADLRGKSPAQRAQLIIENCAHPDYRPLLRDYLAMAKGGHTRHSLTAAFAMHDTLARKGDMRLTDFAEYIK
;
A
#
# COMPACT_ATOMS: atom_id res chain seq x y z
N MET A 1 -15.70 -17.18 -30.98
CA MET A 1 -15.21 -16.21 -31.98
C MET A 1 -14.04 -15.47 -31.37
N ALA A 2 -13.00 -15.19 -32.14
CA ALA A 2 -11.90 -14.39 -31.61
C ALA A 2 -12.35 -12.93 -31.40
N TYR A 3 -11.99 -12.34 -30.26
CA TYR A 3 -12.30 -10.94 -29.99
C TYR A 3 -11.53 -10.03 -30.97
N LYS A 4 -12.11 -8.85 -31.24
CA LYS A 4 -11.47 -7.87 -32.12
C LYS A 4 -10.12 -7.45 -31.57
N ARG A 5 -9.05 -7.56 -32.36
CA ARG A 5 -7.74 -6.95 -32.06
C ARG A 5 -7.78 -5.48 -32.48
N ILE A 6 -7.43 -4.58 -31.58
CA ILE A 6 -7.40 -3.12 -31.80
C ILE A 6 -6.06 -2.56 -31.30
N THR A 7 -5.66 -1.44 -31.84
CA THR A 7 -4.48 -0.72 -31.33
C THR A 7 -4.82 0.01 -30.02
N ALA A 8 -3.78 0.32 -29.23
CA ALA A 8 -3.95 1.12 -28.01
C ALA A 8 -4.55 2.51 -28.30
N ALA A 9 -4.19 3.12 -29.44
CA ALA A 9 -4.74 4.41 -29.87
C ALA A 9 -6.24 4.29 -30.24
N GLU A 10 -6.65 3.21 -30.93
CA GLU A 10 -8.07 2.94 -31.20
C GLU A 10 -8.83 2.75 -29.89
N ALA A 11 -8.29 1.96 -28.94
CA ALA A 11 -8.88 1.76 -27.62
C ALA A 11 -9.07 3.08 -26.86
N ALA A 12 -8.01 3.89 -26.77
CA ALA A 12 -8.06 5.21 -26.12
C ALA A 12 -9.06 6.17 -26.80
N SER A 13 -9.23 6.07 -28.13
CA SER A 13 -10.16 6.92 -28.89
C SER A 13 -11.63 6.74 -28.48
N LEU A 14 -12.00 5.56 -27.97
CA LEU A 14 -13.36 5.22 -27.55
C LEU A 14 -13.76 5.88 -26.24
N ILE A 15 -12.80 6.18 -25.37
CA ILE A 15 -13.03 6.75 -24.04
C ILE A 15 -13.37 8.25 -24.19
N GLN A 16 -14.44 8.69 -23.55
CA GLN A 16 -14.96 10.05 -23.68
C GLN A 16 -14.67 10.89 -22.42
N ASN A 17 -14.67 12.22 -22.60
CA ASN A 17 -14.59 13.16 -21.48
C ASN A 17 -15.64 12.86 -20.42
N GLY A 18 -15.26 12.95 -19.15
CA GLY A 18 -16.15 12.75 -18.01
C GLY A 18 -16.39 11.30 -17.58
N GLN A 19 -15.97 10.30 -18.36
CA GLN A 19 -16.13 8.89 -18.01
C GLN A 19 -15.20 8.44 -16.88
N ASN A 20 -15.57 7.33 -16.21
CA ASN A 20 -14.79 6.72 -15.15
C ASN A 20 -14.17 5.40 -15.65
N ILE A 21 -12.89 5.22 -15.33
CA ILE A 21 -12.08 4.08 -15.78
C ILE A 21 -11.60 3.31 -14.54
N GLY A 22 -11.81 2.01 -14.55
CA GLY A 22 -11.17 1.06 -13.63
C GLY A 22 -9.98 0.39 -14.29
N LEU A 23 -8.82 0.37 -13.62
CA LEU A 23 -7.62 -0.30 -14.12
C LEU A 23 -7.31 -1.56 -13.31
N SER A 24 -6.73 -2.55 -13.99
CA SER A 24 -6.01 -3.64 -13.32
C SER A 24 -4.75 -3.14 -12.63
N GLY A 25 -4.12 -4.02 -11.89
CA GLY A 25 -2.85 -3.76 -11.25
C GLY A 25 -2.96 -3.34 -9.78
N PHE A 26 -1.82 -3.44 -9.13
CA PHE A 26 -1.62 -2.99 -7.77
C PHE A 26 -0.15 -2.61 -7.62
N THR A 27 0.16 -1.39 -7.20
CA THR A 27 1.46 -0.78 -7.41
C THR A 27 1.75 -0.66 -8.93
N PRO A 28 2.97 -0.51 -9.44
CA PRO A 28 3.21 -0.56 -10.89
C PRO A 28 2.98 -1.94 -11.53
N ALA A 29 2.82 -3.00 -10.72
CA ALA A 29 2.69 -4.36 -11.22
C ALA A 29 1.29 -4.64 -11.79
N GLY A 30 1.23 -5.22 -12.98
CA GLY A 30 -0.01 -5.62 -13.63
C GLY A 30 -0.95 -4.49 -14.04
N THR A 31 -0.46 -3.26 -14.12
CA THR A 31 -1.23 -2.09 -14.56
C THR A 31 -1.23 -1.99 -16.08
N ALA A 32 -2.39 -1.77 -16.68
CA ALA A 32 -2.50 -1.51 -18.12
C ALA A 32 -1.69 -0.26 -18.50
N LYS A 33 -0.76 -0.38 -19.45
CA LYS A 33 0.26 0.62 -19.80
C LYS A 33 0.07 1.21 -21.20
N ALA A 34 -0.24 0.38 -22.18
CA ALA A 34 -0.35 0.80 -23.57
C ALA A 34 -1.55 1.73 -23.80
N VAL A 35 -2.71 1.36 -23.29
CA VAL A 35 -3.95 2.15 -23.47
C VAL A 35 -3.89 3.44 -22.66
N THR A 36 -3.37 3.42 -21.44
CA THR A 36 -3.26 4.62 -20.60
C THR A 36 -2.28 5.64 -21.17
N HIS A 37 -1.18 5.19 -21.76
CA HIS A 37 -0.23 6.05 -22.47
C HIS A 37 -0.87 6.76 -23.67
N GLU A 38 -1.63 6.04 -24.52
CA GLU A 38 -2.36 6.63 -25.65
C GLU A 38 -3.50 7.55 -25.20
N LEU A 39 -4.13 7.23 -24.05
CA LEU A 39 -5.15 8.10 -23.46
C LEU A 39 -4.57 9.44 -23.00
N ALA A 40 -3.35 9.44 -22.44
CA ALA A 40 -2.65 10.67 -22.10
C ALA A 40 -2.35 11.54 -23.34
N LYS A 41 -1.90 10.92 -24.44
CA LYS A 41 -1.71 11.64 -25.72
C LYS A 41 -3.01 12.21 -26.26
N LYS A 42 -4.11 11.43 -26.19
CA LYS A 42 -5.45 11.92 -26.57
C LYS A 42 -5.84 13.14 -25.75
N ALA A 43 -5.69 13.09 -24.42
CA ALA A 43 -6.00 14.22 -23.55
C ALA A 43 -5.23 15.48 -23.93
N GLN A 44 -3.92 15.36 -24.19
CA GLN A 44 -3.08 16.48 -24.65
C GLN A 44 -3.62 17.07 -25.96
N ALA A 45 -3.92 16.24 -26.95
CA ALA A 45 -4.47 16.70 -28.24
C ALA A 45 -5.84 17.39 -28.09
N GLU A 46 -6.71 16.89 -27.19
CA GLU A 46 -7.99 17.53 -26.89
C GLU A 46 -7.79 18.92 -26.27
N HIS A 47 -6.86 19.04 -25.30
CA HIS A 47 -6.55 20.30 -24.65
C HIS A 47 -5.90 21.31 -25.62
N GLU A 48 -4.99 20.86 -26.47
CA GLU A 48 -4.38 21.71 -27.54
C GLU A 48 -5.45 22.22 -28.52
N ALA A 49 -6.49 21.44 -28.76
CA ALA A 49 -7.65 21.85 -29.58
C ALA A 49 -8.69 22.69 -28.80
N GLY A 50 -8.40 23.08 -27.56
CA GLY A 50 -9.28 23.88 -26.71
C GLY A 50 -10.48 23.11 -26.14
N ARG A 51 -10.45 21.79 -26.14
CA ARG A 51 -11.52 20.94 -25.61
C ARG A 51 -11.09 20.34 -24.27
N GLU A 52 -12.02 20.29 -23.32
CA GLU A 52 -11.78 19.62 -22.05
C GLU A 52 -11.80 18.10 -22.22
N PHE A 53 -10.81 17.43 -21.61
CA PHE A 53 -10.78 15.99 -21.50
C PHE A 53 -10.25 15.55 -20.15
N LYS A 54 -11.13 15.01 -19.30
CA LYS A 54 -10.78 14.49 -17.97
C LYS A 54 -11.58 13.24 -17.66
N VAL A 55 -10.98 12.28 -17.00
CA VAL A 55 -11.57 11.00 -16.58
C VAL A 55 -11.47 10.82 -15.07
N GLY A 56 -12.38 10.04 -14.48
CA GLY A 56 -12.19 9.47 -13.15
C GLY A 56 -11.36 8.20 -13.26
N LEU A 57 -10.47 7.94 -12.29
CA LEU A 57 -9.56 6.81 -12.32
C LEU A 57 -9.64 6.01 -11.02
N PHE A 58 -9.98 4.73 -11.14
CA PHE A 58 -10.06 3.75 -10.06
C PHE A 58 -9.03 2.65 -10.25
N THR A 59 -8.26 2.34 -9.22
CA THR A 59 -7.22 1.30 -9.29
C THR A 59 -7.16 0.50 -7.99
N GLY A 60 -6.36 -0.56 -7.95
CA GLY A 60 -6.12 -1.31 -6.71
C GLY A 60 -5.32 -0.49 -5.71
N ALA A 61 -4.25 0.16 -6.18
CA ALA A 61 -3.40 1.06 -5.39
C ALA A 61 -2.71 2.06 -6.33
N SER A 62 -1.48 2.49 -6.01
CA SER A 62 -0.64 3.27 -6.89
C SER A 62 -0.43 2.56 -8.23
N THR A 63 -0.23 3.32 -9.29
CA THR A 63 0.18 2.83 -10.60
C THR A 63 1.54 3.41 -11.00
N GLY A 64 2.05 2.97 -12.14
CA GLY A 64 3.32 3.45 -12.68
C GLY A 64 3.25 4.84 -13.34
N GLN A 65 4.31 5.16 -14.06
CA GLN A 65 4.41 6.42 -14.80
C GLN A 65 3.40 6.47 -15.95
N SER A 66 3.17 5.35 -16.65
CA SER A 66 2.27 5.23 -17.80
C SER A 66 0.79 5.52 -17.48
N ALA A 67 0.38 5.36 -16.23
CA ALA A 67 -0.98 5.67 -15.78
C ALA A 67 -1.00 6.92 -14.88
N ASP A 68 -0.64 6.83 -13.60
CA ASP A 68 -0.71 7.97 -12.68
C ASP A 68 0.13 9.17 -13.17
N GLY A 69 1.35 8.93 -13.68
CA GLY A 69 2.26 10.00 -14.14
C GLY A 69 1.80 10.67 -15.42
N ASP A 70 1.66 9.91 -16.50
CA ASP A 70 1.36 10.45 -17.83
C ASP A 70 -0.03 11.10 -17.87
N LEU A 71 -1.05 10.46 -17.27
CA LEU A 71 -2.40 11.02 -17.23
C LEU A 71 -2.48 12.30 -16.40
N SER A 72 -1.73 12.39 -15.27
CA SER A 72 -1.70 13.63 -14.48
C SER A 72 -0.95 14.75 -15.19
N ASN A 73 0.19 14.46 -15.82
CA ASN A 73 0.93 15.43 -16.62
C ASN A 73 0.14 15.93 -17.83
N ALA A 74 -0.69 15.07 -18.44
CA ALA A 74 -1.64 15.44 -19.47
C ALA A 74 -2.89 16.16 -18.93
N GLN A 75 -2.99 16.40 -17.61
CA GLN A 75 -4.17 16.99 -16.96
C GLN A 75 -5.47 16.22 -17.24
N ALA A 76 -5.36 14.91 -17.46
CA ALA A 76 -6.44 14.03 -17.87
C ALA A 76 -7.25 13.43 -16.70
N ILE A 77 -6.89 13.72 -15.44
CA ILE A 77 -7.54 13.14 -14.26
C ILE A 77 -8.37 14.20 -13.56
N LYS A 78 -9.69 13.95 -13.40
CA LYS A 78 -10.58 14.76 -12.55
C LYS A 78 -10.68 14.23 -11.12
N TYR A 79 -10.64 12.89 -10.96
CA TYR A 79 -10.84 12.18 -9.70
C TYR A 79 -10.00 10.91 -9.67
N ARG A 80 -9.45 10.58 -8.51
CA ARG A 80 -8.60 9.39 -8.31
C ARG A 80 -8.82 8.77 -6.93
N ALA A 81 -8.95 7.45 -6.89
CA ALA A 81 -8.94 6.63 -5.67
C ALA A 81 -8.23 5.28 -5.96
N PRO A 82 -7.75 4.57 -4.93
CA PRO A 82 -7.70 4.90 -3.50
C PRO A 82 -6.36 5.47 -3.02
N TYR A 83 -5.26 5.19 -3.75
CA TYR A 83 -3.89 5.37 -3.24
C TYR A 83 -2.90 5.69 -4.36
N THR A 84 -1.92 6.57 -4.10
CA THR A 84 -0.80 6.81 -5.02
C THR A 84 0.46 7.26 -4.29
N THR A 85 1.62 6.89 -4.87
CA THR A 85 2.95 7.38 -4.50
C THR A 85 3.63 8.12 -5.65
N ASN A 86 2.97 8.27 -6.82
CA ASN A 86 3.56 8.92 -7.99
C ASN A 86 3.80 10.40 -7.72
N SER A 87 5.02 10.90 -7.98
CA SER A 87 5.43 12.27 -7.67
C SER A 87 4.73 13.32 -8.54
N ASP A 88 4.46 13.00 -9.81
CA ASP A 88 3.78 13.91 -10.73
C ASP A 88 2.31 14.06 -10.33
N PHE A 89 1.64 12.93 -10.11
CA PHE A 89 0.27 12.93 -9.62
C PHE A 89 0.13 13.71 -8.30
N ARG A 90 0.99 13.44 -7.33
CA ARG A 90 1.00 14.09 -6.01
C ARG A 90 1.16 15.61 -6.10
N ARG A 91 1.93 16.11 -7.08
CA ARG A 91 2.07 17.55 -7.34
C ARG A 91 0.71 18.16 -7.70
N HIS A 92 -0.04 17.55 -8.59
CA HIS A 92 -1.35 18.03 -9.04
C HIS A 92 -2.41 17.95 -7.92
N VAL A 93 -2.38 16.92 -7.08
CA VAL A 93 -3.26 16.83 -5.89
C VAL A 93 -2.96 17.96 -4.91
N ASN A 94 -1.68 18.21 -4.59
CA ASN A 94 -1.30 19.22 -3.60
C ASN A 94 -1.59 20.67 -4.04
N VAL A 95 -1.85 20.92 -5.33
CA VAL A 95 -2.29 22.24 -5.82
C VAL A 95 -3.80 22.28 -6.12
N GLY A 96 -4.53 21.19 -5.83
CA GLY A 96 -5.98 21.14 -5.96
C GLY A 96 -6.52 20.90 -7.38
N GLU A 97 -5.67 20.46 -8.31
CA GLU A 97 -6.08 20.20 -9.71
C GLU A 97 -6.77 18.84 -9.89
N ILE A 98 -6.50 17.89 -9.00
CA ILE A 98 -7.09 16.56 -9.00
C ILE A 98 -7.81 16.33 -7.68
N ALA A 99 -9.06 15.91 -7.71
CA ALA A 99 -9.79 15.44 -6.55
C ALA A 99 -9.27 14.03 -6.19
N TYR A 100 -8.63 13.90 -5.04
CA TYR A 100 -8.05 12.65 -4.57
C TYR A 100 -8.82 12.15 -3.34
N ASN A 101 -9.25 10.90 -3.38
CA ASN A 101 -9.93 10.23 -2.28
C ASN A 101 -9.05 9.08 -1.77
N ASP A 102 -8.49 9.28 -0.59
CA ASP A 102 -7.71 8.27 0.12
C ASP A 102 -8.65 7.32 0.87
N ILE A 103 -8.57 6.04 0.58
CA ILE A 103 -9.48 5.01 1.12
C ILE A 103 -8.66 3.80 1.53
N HIS A 104 -9.10 3.11 2.57
CA HIS A 104 -8.57 1.79 2.90
C HIS A 104 -8.67 0.84 1.70
N LEU A 105 -7.58 0.14 1.40
CA LEU A 105 -7.51 -0.71 0.20
C LEU A 105 -8.52 -1.86 0.25
N SER A 106 -8.84 -2.36 1.45
CA SER A 106 -9.88 -3.36 1.65
C SER A 106 -11.28 -2.87 1.26
N GLN A 107 -11.52 -1.55 1.28
CA GLN A 107 -12.84 -0.96 1.03
C GLN A 107 -13.05 -0.55 -0.43
N MET A 108 -11.96 -0.34 -1.19
CA MET A 108 -12.05 0.22 -2.54
C MET A 108 -13.00 -0.57 -3.46
N ALA A 109 -12.85 -1.89 -3.52
CA ALA A 109 -13.69 -2.74 -4.37
C ALA A 109 -15.15 -2.72 -3.93
N GLN A 110 -15.42 -2.84 -2.63
CA GLN A 110 -16.79 -2.85 -2.11
C GLN A 110 -17.49 -1.49 -2.26
N GLU A 111 -16.78 -0.36 -2.08
CA GLU A 111 -17.39 0.97 -2.27
C GLU A 111 -17.75 1.25 -3.73
N LEU A 112 -16.97 0.71 -4.68
CA LEU A 112 -17.36 0.69 -6.09
C LEU A 112 -18.65 -0.11 -6.30
N ARG A 113 -18.75 -1.32 -5.72
CA ARG A 113 -19.95 -2.16 -5.81
C ARG A 113 -21.19 -1.54 -5.15
N TYR A 114 -20.99 -0.79 -4.07
CA TYR A 114 -22.07 -0.03 -3.40
C TYR A 114 -22.51 1.22 -4.19
N GLY A 115 -21.78 1.60 -5.24
CA GLY A 115 -22.07 2.75 -6.06
C GLY A 115 -21.68 4.10 -5.45
N PHE A 116 -20.88 4.11 -4.36
CA PHE A 116 -20.50 5.36 -3.66
C PHE A 116 -19.63 6.28 -4.52
N MET A 117 -18.90 5.73 -5.49
CA MET A 117 -18.00 6.47 -6.37
C MET A 117 -18.57 6.66 -7.79
N GLY A 118 -19.83 6.31 -7.99
CA GLY A 118 -20.48 6.38 -9.28
C GLY A 118 -20.19 5.18 -10.18
N GLN A 119 -20.63 5.30 -11.43
CA GLN A 119 -20.56 4.21 -12.41
C GLN A 119 -19.14 4.04 -12.94
N VAL A 120 -18.70 2.79 -13.12
CA VAL A 120 -17.52 2.43 -13.90
C VAL A 120 -17.94 2.30 -15.38
N ASP A 121 -17.44 3.15 -16.26
CA ASP A 121 -17.76 3.09 -17.69
C ASP A 121 -16.85 2.12 -18.42
N TRP A 122 -15.55 2.13 -18.10
CA TRP A 122 -14.54 1.31 -18.73
C TRP A 122 -13.73 0.52 -17.68
N ALA A 123 -13.44 -0.74 -18.00
CA ALA A 123 -12.36 -1.48 -17.35
C ALA A 123 -11.25 -1.73 -18.37
N ILE A 124 -10.01 -1.45 -18.01
CA ILE A 124 -8.83 -1.76 -18.82
C ILE A 124 -7.97 -2.72 -17.98
N LEU A 125 -7.88 -3.97 -18.43
CA LEU A 125 -7.25 -5.04 -17.68
C LEU A 125 -6.01 -5.55 -18.42
N GLU A 126 -4.85 -5.45 -17.78
CA GLU A 126 -3.67 -6.14 -18.26
C GLU A 126 -3.77 -7.64 -17.92
N VAL A 127 -3.54 -8.48 -18.92
CA VAL A 127 -3.68 -9.93 -18.83
C VAL A 127 -2.50 -10.63 -19.50
N CYS A 128 -2.13 -11.83 -19.00
CA CYS A 128 -1.09 -12.67 -19.59
C CYS A 128 -1.65 -13.73 -20.54
N ASP A 129 -2.95 -14.04 -20.43
CA ASP A 129 -3.62 -15.06 -21.25
C ASP A 129 -5.14 -14.79 -21.26
N ILE A 130 -5.84 -15.30 -22.28
CA ILE A 130 -7.28 -15.12 -22.48
C ILE A 130 -7.88 -16.40 -23.05
N ASP A 131 -8.91 -16.95 -22.36
CA ASP A 131 -9.80 -17.93 -22.96
C ASP A 131 -11.02 -17.21 -23.58
N GLU A 132 -11.04 -17.12 -24.90
CA GLU A 132 -12.08 -16.40 -25.65
C GLU A 132 -13.33 -17.28 -25.86
N GLY A 133 -14.35 -17.10 -25.03
CA GLY A 133 -15.65 -17.75 -25.20
C GLY A 133 -16.70 -16.87 -25.89
N ALA A 134 -17.81 -17.48 -26.34
CA ALA A 134 -18.90 -16.75 -26.99
C ALA A 134 -19.71 -15.92 -25.98
N ASP A 135 -19.97 -16.47 -24.83
CA ASP A 135 -20.80 -15.85 -23.79
C ASP A 135 -19.94 -15.28 -22.65
N THR A 136 -18.85 -15.95 -22.32
CA THR A 136 -17.93 -15.58 -21.23
C THR A 136 -16.48 -15.64 -21.67
N CYS A 137 -15.69 -14.69 -21.18
CA CYS A 137 -14.24 -14.64 -21.30
C CYS A 137 -13.59 -15.00 -19.95
N ARG A 138 -12.52 -15.78 -19.96
CA ARG A 138 -11.65 -15.94 -18.80
C ARG A 138 -10.38 -15.16 -19.06
N ALA A 139 -10.20 -14.09 -18.30
CA ALA A 139 -9.04 -13.21 -18.40
C ALA A 139 -8.06 -13.54 -17.27
N TYR A 140 -6.83 -13.91 -17.61
CA TYR A 140 -5.79 -14.28 -16.66
C TYR A 140 -4.87 -13.09 -16.40
N LEU A 141 -4.85 -12.64 -15.14
CA LEU A 141 -4.08 -11.46 -14.75
C LEU A 141 -2.57 -11.72 -14.76
N THR A 142 -1.79 -10.65 -14.83
CA THR A 142 -0.32 -10.69 -14.85
C THR A 142 0.27 -10.73 -13.43
N ALA A 143 0.86 -9.64 -12.95
CA ALA A 143 1.62 -9.61 -11.69
C ALA A 143 0.81 -9.11 -10.47
N ALA A 144 -0.49 -8.80 -10.62
CA ALA A 144 -1.30 -8.32 -9.52
C ALA A 144 -2.80 -8.61 -9.68
N GLY A 145 -3.49 -8.82 -8.55
CA GLY A 145 -4.94 -8.97 -8.49
C GLY A 145 -5.69 -7.64 -8.50
N GLY A 146 -5.25 -6.70 -7.68
CA GLY A 146 -5.85 -5.37 -7.56
C GLY A 146 -7.36 -5.41 -7.30
N ILE A 147 -8.10 -4.54 -7.99
CA ILE A 147 -9.57 -4.51 -8.03
C ILE A 147 -10.14 -5.07 -9.34
N SER A 148 -9.33 -5.81 -10.09
CA SER A 148 -9.64 -6.28 -11.45
C SER A 148 -10.98 -7.01 -11.56
N PRO A 149 -11.36 -7.97 -10.68
CA PRO A 149 -12.65 -8.64 -10.79
C PRO A 149 -13.84 -7.67 -10.63
N THR A 150 -13.73 -6.74 -9.69
CA THR A 150 -14.79 -5.76 -9.42
C THR A 150 -14.98 -4.78 -10.58
N VAL A 151 -13.91 -4.20 -11.12
CA VAL A 151 -14.04 -3.26 -12.24
C VAL A 151 -14.49 -3.96 -13.51
N ALA A 152 -14.04 -5.18 -13.77
CA ALA A 152 -14.54 -5.99 -14.90
C ALA A 152 -16.05 -6.26 -14.82
N ARG A 153 -16.53 -6.59 -13.61
CA ARG A 153 -17.93 -6.86 -13.35
C ARG A 153 -18.81 -5.61 -13.50
N LEU A 154 -18.35 -4.47 -12.98
CA LEU A 154 -19.13 -3.22 -12.94
C LEU A 154 -19.09 -2.43 -14.24
N ALA A 155 -18.01 -2.52 -15.01
CA ALA A 155 -17.83 -1.73 -16.22
C ALA A 155 -18.89 -2.03 -17.28
N LYS A 156 -19.25 -0.99 -18.04
CA LYS A 156 -20.07 -1.14 -19.25
C LYS A 156 -19.28 -1.74 -20.41
N HIS A 157 -18.00 -1.37 -20.49
CA HIS A 157 -17.08 -1.76 -21.56
C HIS A 157 -15.77 -2.24 -20.97
N VAL A 158 -15.19 -3.27 -21.58
CA VAL A 158 -13.92 -3.86 -21.17
C VAL A 158 -12.94 -3.85 -22.32
N ILE A 159 -11.73 -3.39 -22.07
CA ILE A 159 -10.55 -3.54 -22.94
C ILE A 159 -9.60 -4.49 -22.23
N LEU A 160 -9.14 -5.52 -22.93
CA LEU A 160 -8.10 -6.41 -22.46
C LEU A 160 -6.77 -5.99 -23.08
N GLU A 161 -5.75 -5.75 -22.25
CA GLU A 161 -4.38 -5.47 -22.67
C GLU A 161 -3.57 -6.73 -22.49
N LEU A 162 -3.43 -7.54 -23.58
CA LEU A 162 -2.69 -8.79 -23.57
C LEU A 162 -1.19 -8.47 -23.64
N ASN A 163 -0.51 -8.60 -22.52
CA ASN A 163 0.89 -8.22 -22.41
C ASN A 163 1.80 -9.45 -22.47
N HIS A 164 2.50 -9.60 -23.57
CA HIS A 164 3.39 -10.73 -23.85
C HIS A 164 4.72 -10.70 -23.06
N PHE A 165 5.01 -9.61 -22.36
CA PHE A 165 6.12 -9.53 -21.42
C PHE A 165 5.96 -10.55 -20.27
N HIS A 166 4.71 -10.79 -19.85
CA HIS A 166 4.41 -11.73 -18.80
C HIS A 166 4.22 -13.15 -19.34
N SER A 167 4.75 -14.14 -18.62
CA SER A 167 4.51 -15.54 -18.93
C SER A 167 3.02 -15.88 -18.80
N PRO A 168 2.41 -16.62 -19.75
CA PRO A 168 1.05 -17.15 -19.58
C PRO A 168 0.89 -18.05 -18.34
N GLU A 169 1.98 -18.57 -17.79
CA GLU A 169 1.97 -19.37 -16.57
C GLU A 169 1.76 -18.52 -15.30
N ALA A 170 1.84 -17.18 -15.37
CA ALA A 170 1.49 -16.29 -14.27
C ALA A 170 0.07 -16.56 -13.73
N LYS A 171 -0.84 -17.05 -14.58
CA LYS A 171 -2.19 -17.48 -14.21
C LYS A 171 -2.23 -18.46 -13.04
N TYR A 172 -1.23 -19.31 -12.88
CA TYR A 172 -1.19 -20.29 -11.79
C TYR A 172 -0.90 -19.68 -10.41
N LEU A 173 -0.49 -18.42 -10.36
CA LEU A 173 -0.25 -17.70 -9.10
C LEU A 173 -1.55 -17.10 -8.52
N HIS A 174 -2.56 -16.87 -9.35
CA HIS A 174 -3.78 -16.17 -8.95
C HIS A 174 -4.82 -17.04 -8.24
N ASP A 175 -5.51 -16.42 -7.28
CA ASP A 175 -6.68 -16.91 -6.58
C ASP A 175 -7.72 -15.78 -6.51
N VAL A 176 -8.47 -15.62 -7.60
CA VAL A 176 -9.45 -14.55 -7.74
C VAL A 176 -10.74 -14.93 -7.04
N TYR A 177 -11.01 -14.26 -5.93
CA TYR A 177 -12.24 -14.40 -5.17
C TYR A 177 -12.84 -13.03 -4.90
N GLU A 178 -14.12 -12.86 -5.14
CA GLU A 178 -14.88 -11.65 -4.83
C GLU A 178 -15.98 -11.99 -3.82
N PRO A 179 -15.96 -11.38 -2.62
CA PRO A 179 -17.01 -11.62 -1.62
C PRO A 179 -18.37 -11.13 -2.11
N LEU A 180 -19.42 -11.78 -1.67
CA LEU A 180 -20.78 -11.27 -1.83
C LEU A 180 -20.95 -9.97 -1.04
N ASP A 181 -21.83 -9.10 -1.52
CA ASP A 181 -22.18 -7.88 -0.80
C ASP A 181 -23.23 -8.15 0.31
N PRO A 182 -23.31 -7.30 1.34
CA PRO A 182 -24.36 -7.41 2.35
C PRO A 182 -25.77 -7.35 1.73
N PRO A 183 -26.75 -8.07 2.29
CA PRO A 183 -26.67 -8.89 3.51
C PRO A 183 -26.22 -10.34 3.25
N MET A 184 -25.79 -10.68 2.04
CA MET A 184 -25.45 -12.05 1.64
C MET A 184 -23.97 -12.41 1.89
N ARG A 185 -23.19 -11.48 2.46
CA ARG A 185 -21.76 -11.70 2.71
C ARG A 185 -21.52 -12.89 3.63
N GLN A 186 -20.60 -13.75 3.24
CA GLN A 186 -20.21 -14.95 3.99
C GLN A 186 -18.77 -14.78 4.52
N PRO A 187 -18.38 -15.51 5.58
CA PRO A 187 -16.98 -15.55 6.01
C PRO A 187 -16.06 -15.97 4.87
N ILE A 188 -14.93 -15.29 4.74
CA ILE A 188 -13.91 -15.64 3.75
C ILE A 188 -13.17 -16.90 4.24
N PRO A 189 -13.23 -18.05 3.55
CA PRO A 189 -12.77 -19.35 4.09
C PRO A 189 -11.23 -19.52 3.93
N ILE A 190 -10.44 -18.54 4.36
CA ILE A 190 -8.97 -18.57 4.43
C ILE A 190 -8.58 -18.80 5.89
N THR A 191 -7.91 -19.90 6.17
CA THR A 191 -7.41 -20.28 7.50
C THR A 191 -5.90 -20.47 7.53
N HIS A 192 -5.29 -20.63 6.35
CA HIS A 192 -3.84 -20.66 6.15
C HIS A 192 -3.45 -19.68 5.05
N VAL A 193 -2.22 -19.20 5.08
CA VAL A 193 -1.73 -18.18 4.14
C VAL A 193 -1.94 -18.58 2.68
N ASN A 194 -1.75 -19.86 2.37
CA ASN A 194 -1.77 -20.40 1.01
C ASN A 194 -3.11 -21.06 0.61
N ASP A 195 -4.18 -20.94 1.42
CA ASP A 195 -5.50 -21.46 1.05
C ASP A 195 -5.98 -20.79 -0.25
N ARG A 196 -6.41 -21.58 -1.22
CA ARG A 196 -7.03 -21.10 -2.46
C ARG A 196 -8.53 -21.32 -2.42
N ILE A 197 -9.30 -20.28 -2.68
CA ILE A 197 -10.76 -20.26 -2.50
C ILE A 197 -11.51 -19.78 -3.73
N GLY A 198 -10.81 -19.25 -4.71
CA GLY A 198 -11.36 -18.66 -5.94
C GLY A 198 -10.92 -19.40 -7.20
N THR A 199 -10.82 -18.64 -8.28
CA THR A 199 -10.41 -19.10 -9.61
C THR A 199 -9.09 -18.46 -10.02
N PRO A 200 -8.35 -19.04 -11.00
CA PRO A 200 -7.13 -18.41 -11.51
C PRO A 200 -7.41 -17.29 -12.53
N TYR A 201 -8.67 -16.93 -12.76
CA TYR A 201 -9.08 -15.97 -13.78
C TYR A 201 -10.17 -15.02 -13.27
N VAL A 202 -10.28 -13.89 -13.96
CA VAL A 202 -11.46 -13.02 -13.90
C VAL A 202 -12.44 -13.46 -14.98
N GLU A 203 -13.67 -13.77 -14.60
CA GLU A 203 -14.74 -14.08 -15.54
C GLU A 203 -15.44 -12.79 -16.00
N ILE A 204 -15.57 -12.62 -17.32
CA ILE A 204 -16.11 -11.41 -17.94
C ILE A 204 -17.20 -11.82 -18.93
N ASP A 205 -18.35 -11.13 -18.89
CA ASP A 205 -19.36 -11.21 -19.92
C ASP A 205 -18.76 -10.77 -21.27
N ALA A 206 -18.72 -11.69 -22.24
CA ALA A 206 -18.10 -11.46 -23.54
C ALA A 206 -18.71 -10.26 -24.30
N SER A 207 -19.97 -9.94 -24.05
CA SER A 207 -20.65 -8.79 -24.69
C SER A 207 -20.07 -7.44 -24.27
N LYS A 208 -19.36 -7.36 -23.15
CA LYS A 208 -18.70 -6.14 -22.67
C LYS A 208 -17.35 -5.90 -23.33
N ILE A 209 -16.72 -6.94 -23.93
CA ILE A 209 -15.37 -6.85 -24.46
C ILE A 209 -15.40 -6.12 -25.79
N VAL A 210 -14.84 -4.92 -25.81
CA VAL A 210 -14.76 -4.06 -26.99
C VAL A 210 -13.59 -4.44 -27.87
N GLY A 211 -12.50 -4.86 -27.28
CA GLY A 211 -11.32 -5.31 -28.02
C GLY A 211 -10.17 -5.76 -27.13
N VAL A 212 -9.19 -6.37 -27.79
CA VAL A 212 -7.93 -6.80 -27.18
C VAL A 212 -6.80 -5.99 -27.80
N VAL A 213 -6.00 -5.36 -26.96
CA VAL A 213 -4.77 -4.65 -27.33
C VAL A 213 -3.59 -5.57 -26.99
N GLU A 214 -2.74 -5.87 -27.96
CA GLU A 214 -1.53 -6.66 -27.73
C GLU A 214 -0.34 -5.74 -27.50
N CYS A 215 0.47 -6.02 -26.48
CA CYS A 215 1.67 -5.28 -26.15
C CYS A 215 2.76 -6.20 -25.56
N ASP A 216 3.97 -5.65 -25.44
CA ASP A 216 5.12 -6.31 -24.83
C ASP A 216 5.88 -5.24 -24.00
N ILE A 217 5.36 -4.94 -22.81
CA ILE A 217 5.82 -3.83 -21.98
C ILE A 217 6.05 -4.32 -20.54
N ALA A 218 7.28 -4.14 -20.06
CA ALA A 218 7.67 -4.50 -18.69
C ALA A 218 6.90 -3.67 -17.65
N ASP A 219 6.73 -4.24 -16.45
CA ASP A 219 6.23 -3.49 -15.29
C ASP A 219 7.21 -2.38 -14.88
N GLU A 220 6.66 -1.25 -14.43
CA GLU A 220 7.44 -0.07 -14.04
C GLU A 220 7.93 -0.13 -12.58
N ALA A 221 8.18 -1.34 -12.07
CA ALA A 221 8.70 -1.54 -10.74
C ALA A 221 10.09 -0.92 -10.59
N ARG A 222 10.26 -0.11 -9.55
CA ARG A 222 11.53 0.56 -9.25
C ARG A 222 12.29 -0.23 -8.20
N ALA A 223 13.60 -0.35 -8.38
CA ALA A 223 14.47 -0.87 -7.34
C ALA A 223 14.40 0.04 -6.10
N PHE A 224 14.28 -0.58 -4.94
CA PHE A 224 14.33 0.15 -3.67
C PHE A 224 15.78 0.51 -3.33
N LYS A 225 15.95 1.61 -2.59
CA LYS A 225 17.26 1.98 -2.08
C LYS A 225 17.80 0.88 -1.17
N ALA A 226 19.11 0.68 -1.20
CA ALA A 226 19.77 -0.19 -0.23
C ALA A 226 19.51 0.30 1.20
N ALA A 227 19.52 -0.61 2.16
CA ALA A 227 19.44 -0.28 3.57
C ALA A 227 20.64 0.60 3.96
N ASP A 228 20.42 1.47 4.95
CA ASP A 228 21.43 2.32 5.56
C ASP A 228 21.54 1.98 7.06
N PRO A 229 22.57 2.49 7.78
CA PRO A 229 22.76 2.15 9.19
C PRO A 229 21.55 2.43 10.10
N ILE A 230 20.71 3.43 9.75
CA ILE A 230 19.50 3.76 10.53
C ILE A 230 18.43 2.69 10.30
N THR A 231 18.17 2.36 9.04
CA THR A 231 17.17 1.33 8.70
C THR A 231 17.61 -0.06 9.16
N ASP A 232 18.90 -0.37 9.12
CA ASP A 232 19.46 -1.63 9.67
C ASP A 232 19.27 -1.73 11.19
N GLN A 233 19.49 -0.62 11.93
CA GLN A 233 19.26 -0.60 13.36
C GLN A 233 17.77 -0.75 13.71
N ILE A 234 16.85 -0.13 12.93
CA ILE A 234 15.41 -0.35 13.08
C ILE A 234 15.08 -1.83 12.87
N GLY A 235 15.63 -2.44 11.80
CA GLY A 235 15.43 -3.86 11.51
C GLY A 235 15.90 -4.76 12.64
N HIS A 236 17.09 -4.48 13.21
CA HIS A 236 17.61 -5.18 14.35
C HIS A 236 16.70 -5.03 15.59
N ASN A 237 16.23 -3.82 15.89
CA ASN A 237 15.37 -3.55 17.03
C ASN A 237 14.03 -4.30 16.92
N VAL A 238 13.43 -4.35 15.74
CA VAL A 238 12.21 -5.13 15.48
C VAL A 238 12.46 -6.62 15.67
N ALA A 239 13.54 -7.17 15.12
CA ALA A 239 13.86 -8.59 15.24
C ALA A 239 14.08 -8.99 16.72
N GLN A 240 14.83 -8.19 17.49
CA GLN A 240 15.04 -8.44 18.91
C GLN A 240 13.75 -8.35 19.73
N PHE A 241 12.86 -7.41 19.41
CA PHE A 241 11.55 -7.29 20.05
C PHE A 241 10.70 -8.55 19.80
N LEU A 242 10.57 -9.01 18.57
CA LEU A 242 9.80 -10.20 18.23
C LEU A 242 10.38 -11.47 18.85
N LEU A 243 11.71 -11.61 18.89
CA LEU A 243 12.38 -12.71 19.58
C LEU A 243 12.12 -12.70 21.09
N ALA A 244 12.10 -11.53 21.71
CA ALA A 244 11.76 -11.40 23.12
C ALA A 244 10.30 -11.84 23.38
N ASP A 245 9.38 -11.50 22.49
CA ASP A 245 7.98 -11.92 22.56
C ASP A 245 7.82 -13.44 22.37
N MET A 246 8.59 -14.04 21.47
CA MET A 246 8.62 -15.50 21.33
C MET A 246 9.12 -16.17 22.63
N LYS A 247 10.22 -15.67 23.21
CA LYS A 247 10.76 -16.21 24.48
C LYS A 247 9.77 -16.10 25.63
N ARG A 248 8.92 -15.06 25.63
CA ARG A 248 7.86 -14.87 26.64
C ARG A 248 6.59 -15.68 26.33
N GLY A 249 6.52 -16.36 25.20
CA GLY A 249 5.33 -17.09 24.76
C GLY A 249 4.18 -16.22 24.27
N VAL A 250 4.42 -14.93 24.00
CA VAL A 250 3.45 -14.01 23.39
C VAL A 250 3.27 -14.34 21.91
N ILE A 251 4.36 -14.60 21.21
CA ILE A 251 4.36 -15.14 19.85
C ILE A 251 4.59 -16.65 19.94
N PRO A 252 3.77 -17.50 19.27
CA PRO A 252 3.96 -18.95 19.29
C PRO A 252 5.31 -19.34 18.66
N GLN A 253 5.83 -20.51 19.06
CA GLN A 253 7.13 -21.01 18.56
C GLN A 253 7.10 -21.33 17.06
N SER A 254 5.93 -21.56 16.47
CA SER A 254 5.78 -21.71 15.01
C SER A 254 5.84 -20.37 14.26
N PHE A 255 5.96 -19.27 14.98
CA PHE A 255 5.83 -17.91 14.50
C PHE A 255 4.44 -17.60 13.93
N LEU A 256 4.20 -16.35 13.54
CA LEU A 256 2.95 -15.89 12.92
C LEU A 256 3.27 -15.28 11.56
N PRO A 257 2.29 -15.25 10.63
CA PRO A 257 2.50 -14.60 9.34
C PRO A 257 2.90 -13.13 9.50
N LEU A 258 3.85 -12.68 8.67
CA LEU A 258 4.28 -11.28 8.65
C LEU A 258 3.61 -10.53 7.51
N GLN A 259 3.24 -9.29 7.78
CA GLN A 259 3.02 -8.25 6.79
C GLN A 259 4.13 -7.22 6.94
N SER A 260 4.69 -6.80 5.83
CA SER A 260 5.67 -5.73 5.78
C SER A 260 5.28 -4.72 4.70
N GLY A 261 5.44 -3.44 4.99
CA GLY A 261 5.33 -2.39 4.00
C GLY A 261 6.40 -2.51 2.90
N VAL A 262 6.52 -1.49 2.06
CA VAL A 262 7.52 -1.43 0.98
C VAL A 262 8.65 -0.47 1.33
N GLY A 263 9.83 -0.68 0.73
CA GLY A 263 10.96 0.24 0.84
C GLY A 263 12.14 -0.28 1.65
N SER A 264 13.15 0.58 1.86
CA SER A 264 14.41 0.22 2.49
C SER A 264 14.26 -0.28 3.93
N THR A 265 13.42 0.38 4.73
CA THR A 265 13.15 -0.03 6.12
C THR A 265 12.49 -1.42 6.16
N ALA A 266 11.49 -1.66 5.31
CA ALA A 266 10.83 -2.96 5.21
C ALA A 266 11.82 -4.07 4.82
N ASN A 267 12.67 -3.81 3.82
CA ASN A 267 13.71 -4.75 3.40
C ASN A 267 14.75 -5.02 4.50
N ALA A 268 15.15 -3.99 5.25
CA ALA A 268 16.08 -4.14 6.39
C ALA A 268 15.47 -5.02 7.49
N ILE A 269 14.20 -4.83 7.81
CA ILE A 269 13.49 -5.65 8.81
C ILE A 269 13.38 -7.10 8.35
N LEU A 270 12.93 -7.33 7.11
CA LEU A 270 12.83 -8.68 6.55
C LEU A 270 14.20 -9.36 6.48
N GLY A 271 15.24 -8.62 6.07
CA GLY A 271 16.62 -9.11 6.08
C GLY A 271 17.09 -9.50 7.48
N ALA A 272 16.85 -8.66 8.49
CA ALA A 272 17.21 -8.95 9.89
C ALA A 272 16.51 -10.22 10.40
N LEU A 273 15.20 -10.38 10.10
CA LEU A 273 14.44 -11.58 10.50
C LEU A 273 14.86 -12.82 9.70
N GLY A 274 15.13 -12.68 8.41
CA GLY A 274 15.56 -13.79 7.56
C GLY A 274 16.92 -14.36 7.94
N HIS A 275 17.87 -13.50 8.36
CA HIS A 275 19.20 -13.93 8.80
C HIS A 275 19.27 -14.40 10.25
N GLU A 276 18.26 -14.07 11.07
CA GLU A 276 18.24 -14.45 12.48
C GLU A 276 17.83 -15.92 12.65
N LYS A 277 18.79 -16.75 13.02
CA LYS A 277 18.60 -18.21 13.14
C LYS A 277 17.64 -18.65 14.24
N SER A 278 17.40 -17.78 15.22
CA SER A 278 16.44 -18.04 16.31
C SER A 278 15.00 -17.80 15.91
N VAL A 279 14.76 -17.13 14.78
CA VAL A 279 13.43 -17.01 14.16
C VAL A 279 13.21 -18.26 13.31
N PRO A 280 12.14 -19.03 13.52
CA PRO A 280 11.83 -20.19 12.68
C PRO A 280 11.45 -19.73 11.26
N ASP A 281 11.36 -20.69 10.32
CA ASP A 281 10.79 -20.40 9.00
C ASP A 281 9.33 -19.96 9.17
N PHE A 282 8.93 -18.92 8.42
CA PHE A 282 7.67 -18.25 8.60
C PHE A 282 6.89 -18.06 7.30
N ASN A 283 5.68 -17.56 7.40
CA ASN A 283 4.81 -17.24 6.28
C ASN A 283 4.67 -15.72 6.11
N ILE A 284 4.37 -15.29 4.89
CA ILE A 284 4.07 -13.89 4.56
C ILE A 284 2.60 -13.77 4.12
N TYR A 285 1.85 -12.88 4.77
CA TYR A 285 0.53 -12.44 4.33
C TYR A 285 0.55 -10.92 4.24
N THR A 286 0.66 -10.39 3.03
CA THR A 286 0.92 -8.97 2.78
C THR A 286 0.17 -8.47 1.56
N GLU A 287 0.17 -7.17 1.32
CA GLU A 287 -0.38 -6.59 0.09
C GLU A 287 0.64 -6.55 -1.05
N VAL A 288 1.92 -6.34 -0.75
CA VAL A 288 2.99 -6.18 -1.74
C VAL A 288 4.13 -7.12 -1.43
N LEU A 289 4.57 -7.87 -2.43
CA LEU A 289 5.69 -8.78 -2.34
C LEU A 289 6.88 -8.22 -3.10
N GLN A 290 8.06 -8.21 -2.45
CA GLN A 290 9.31 -7.62 -2.95
C GLN A 290 10.37 -8.70 -3.19
N ASP A 291 11.43 -8.35 -3.91
CA ASP A 291 12.56 -9.24 -4.26
C ASP A 291 13.12 -9.99 -3.04
N SER A 292 13.24 -9.32 -1.89
CA SER A 292 13.76 -9.92 -0.66
C SER A 292 12.91 -11.10 -0.17
N VAL A 293 11.59 -11.05 -0.33
CA VAL A 293 10.70 -12.16 0.04
C VAL A 293 10.88 -13.33 -0.92
N VAL A 294 10.97 -13.06 -2.22
CA VAL A 294 11.22 -14.10 -3.25
C VAL A 294 12.53 -14.82 -2.97
N GLY A 295 13.59 -14.09 -2.66
CA GLY A 295 14.87 -14.66 -2.25
C GLY A 295 14.73 -15.59 -1.04
N MET A 296 14.06 -15.12 0.02
CA MET A 296 13.81 -15.93 1.22
C MET A 296 12.91 -17.15 0.96
N MET A 297 12.00 -17.10 0.00
CA MET A 297 11.20 -18.25 -0.42
C MET A 297 12.10 -19.31 -1.10
N LEU A 298 12.98 -18.90 -1.98
CA LEU A 298 13.93 -19.80 -2.65
C LEU A 298 14.96 -20.40 -1.68
N GLU A 299 15.31 -19.68 -0.60
CA GLU A 299 16.16 -20.16 0.49
C GLU A 299 15.40 -21.06 1.51
N GLY A 300 14.07 -21.16 1.39
CA GLY A 300 13.22 -21.93 2.30
C GLY A 300 12.94 -21.26 3.65
N ARG A 301 13.33 -19.98 3.84
CA ARG A 301 13.05 -19.20 5.06
C ARG A 301 11.60 -18.72 5.11
N VAL A 302 11.01 -18.38 3.97
CA VAL A 302 9.58 -18.13 3.81
C VAL A 302 8.96 -19.36 3.16
N LYS A 303 8.02 -20.00 3.87
CA LYS A 303 7.36 -21.23 3.42
C LYS A 303 6.29 -20.94 2.39
N ASP A 304 5.34 -20.10 2.76
CA ASP A 304 4.23 -19.70 1.92
C ASP A 304 4.05 -18.19 1.97
N ALA A 305 3.65 -17.62 0.83
CA ALA A 305 3.35 -16.20 0.71
C ALA A 305 2.00 -15.97 0.03
N SER A 306 1.24 -15.01 0.54
CA SER A 306 0.02 -14.49 -0.08
C SER A 306 0.10 -12.98 -0.18
N SER A 307 -0.21 -12.45 -1.38
CA SER A 307 -0.08 -11.03 -1.67
C SER A 307 -1.13 -10.57 -2.67
N CYS A 308 -1.26 -9.25 -2.83
CA CYS A 308 -2.02 -8.66 -3.93
C CYS A 308 -1.15 -8.48 -5.18
N SER A 309 0.15 -8.20 -5.00
CA SER A 309 1.04 -7.90 -6.13
C SER A 309 2.46 -8.38 -5.95
N LEU A 310 3.10 -8.66 -7.09
CA LEU A 310 4.53 -8.88 -7.25
C LEU A 310 5.19 -7.55 -7.66
N THR A 311 5.56 -6.73 -6.70
CA THR A 311 6.31 -5.49 -6.97
C THR A 311 7.80 -5.78 -6.90
N VAL A 312 8.25 -6.54 -7.86
CA VAL A 312 9.61 -7.09 -7.96
C VAL A 312 10.33 -6.55 -9.18
N SER A 313 11.65 -6.65 -9.18
CA SER A 313 12.47 -6.36 -10.36
C SER A 313 12.16 -7.34 -11.49
N ASN A 314 12.45 -6.94 -12.74
CA ASN A 314 12.25 -7.82 -13.90
C ASN A 314 13.08 -9.11 -13.80
N ASP A 315 14.28 -9.05 -13.23
CA ASP A 315 15.12 -10.22 -13.01
C ASP A 315 14.50 -11.17 -11.97
N CYS A 316 13.93 -10.63 -10.91
CA CYS A 316 13.22 -11.40 -9.90
C CYS A 316 11.91 -11.99 -10.45
N LEU A 317 11.17 -11.24 -11.26
CA LEU A 317 9.98 -11.73 -11.94
C LEU A 317 10.32 -12.92 -12.86
N LYS A 318 11.43 -12.81 -13.61
CA LYS A 318 11.93 -13.92 -14.41
C LYS A 318 12.28 -15.14 -13.56
N GLN A 319 12.93 -14.96 -12.40
CA GLN A 319 13.21 -16.07 -11.48
C GLN A 319 11.93 -16.78 -11.01
N ILE A 320 10.86 -16.00 -10.74
CA ILE A 320 9.55 -16.59 -10.40
C ILE A 320 9.02 -17.46 -11.55
N TYR A 321 9.05 -16.96 -12.78
CA TYR A 321 8.57 -17.69 -13.94
C TYR A 321 9.43 -18.93 -14.27
N ASP A 322 10.75 -18.82 -14.17
CA ASP A 322 11.66 -19.94 -14.34
C ASP A 322 11.46 -21.05 -13.28
N ASN A 323 10.94 -20.71 -12.12
CA ASN A 323 10.64 -21.61 -11.00
C ASN A 323 9.14 -21.74 -10.71
N ILE A 324 8.29 -21.59 -11.72
CA ILE A 324 6.82 -21.53 -11.54
C ILE A 324 6.26 -22.81 -10.88
N SER A 325 6.90 -23.95 -11.08
CA SER A 325 6.49 -25.22 -10.48
C SER A 325 6.55 -25.19 -8.94
N TYR A 326 7.48 -24.40 -8.38
CA TYR A 326 7.57 -24.14 -6.96
C TYR A 326 6.57 -23.05 -6.54
N PHE A 327 6.63 -21.89 -7.22
CA PHE A 327 5.84 -20.72 -6.80
C PHE A 327 4.33 -20.95 -6.87
N LYS A 328 3.80 -21.70 -7.86
CA LYS A 328 2.37 -22.03 -7.92
C LYS A 328 1.84 -22.82 -6.71
N GLN A 329 2.73 -23.44 -5.93
CA GLN A 329 2.37 -24.20 -4.74
C GLN A 329 2.51 -23.35 -3.46
N HIS A 330 3.39 -22.34 -3.46
CA HIS A 330 3.80 -21.60 -2.27
C HIS A 330 3.47 -20.10 -2.33
N LEU A 331 3.04 -19.58 -3.49
CA LEU A 331 2.70 -18.18 -3.69
C LEU A 331 1.27 -18.03 -4.22
N THR A 332 0.50 -17.16 -3.58
CA THR A 332 -0.88 -16.87 -4.00
C THR A 332 -1.09 -15.38 -4.17
N LEU A 333 -1.52 -14.95 -5.37
CA LEU A 333 -1.91 -13.58 -5.66
C LEU A 333 -3.44 -13.43 -5.56
N ARG A 334 -3.89 -12.44 -4.81
CA ARG A 334 -5.30 -12.22 -4.50
C ARG A 334 -5.77 -10.82 -4.89
N PRO A 335 -7.07 -10.60 -5.12
CA PRO A 335 -7.63 -9.25 -5.14
C PRO A 335 -7.34 -8.50 -3.83
N SER A 336 -7.22 -7.17 -3.91
CA SER A 336 -6.87 -6.33 -2.76
C SER A 336 -7.88 -6.43 -1.61
N GLU A 337 -9.16 -6.61 -1.89
CA GLU A 337 -10.19 -6.83 -0.89
C GLU A 337 -9.95 -8.08 -0.03
N ILE A 338 -9.24 -9.07 -0.57
CA ILE A 338 -8.91 -10.32 0.14
C ILE A 338 -7.57 -10.21 0.84
N SER A 339 -6.51 -9.72 0.14
CA SER A 339 -5.18 -9.55 0.76
C SER A 339 -5.21 -8.57 1.93
N ASN A 340 -6.07 -7.56 1.86
CA ASN A 340 -6.23 -6.53 2.90
C ASN A 340 -7.47 -6.76 3.79
N SER A 341 -8.10 -7.94 3.70
CA SER A 341 -9.32 -8.21 4.47
C SER A 341 -9.06 -8.19 5.97
N PRO A 342 -9.73 -7.28 6.74
CA PRO A 342 -9.65 -7.24 8.20
C PRO A 342 -9.97 -8.58 8.86
N GLU A 343 -10.93 -9.31 8.32
CA GLU A 343 -11.34 -10.62 8.80
C GLU A 343 -10.22 -11.66 8.70
N VAL A 344 -9.56 -11.72 7.53
CA VAL A 344 -8.50 -12.69 7.26
C VAL A 344 -7.23 -12.33 8.04
N ILE A 345 -6.85 -11.06 8.06
CA ILE A 345 -5.68 -10.56 8.82
C ILE A 345 -5.80 -10.96 10.29
N ARG A 346 -6.97 -10.71 10.89
CA ARG A 346 -7.24 -11.05 12.30
C ARG A 346 -7.25 -12.56 12.55
N ARG A 347 -7.83 -13.33 11.67
CA ARG A 347 -7.90 -14.81 11.80
C ARG A 347 -6.53 -15.45 11.70
N LEU A 348 -5.69 -15.00 10.77
CA LEU A 348 -4.33 -15.52 10.60
C LEU A 348 -3.37 -15.07 11.71
N GLY A 349 -3.74 -14.04 12.48
CA GLY A 349 -2.90 -13.49 13.54
C GLY A 349 -1.67 -12.78 12.97
N VAL A 350 -1.82 -12.01 11.90
CA VAL A 350 -0.71 -11.33 11.20
C VAL A 350 0.02 -10.37 12.13
N ILE A 351 1.35 -10.38 12.10
CA ILE A 351 2.20 -9.33 12.68
C ILE A 351 2.39 -8.28 11.58
N ALA A 352 1.87 -7.07 11.81
CA ALA A 352 1.94 -5.99 10.85
C ALA A 352 3.08 -5.02 11.16
N ILE A 353 3.88 -4.68 10.14
CA ILE A 353 5.00 -3.76 10.27
C ILE A 353 4.91 -2.71 9.16
N ASN A 354 4.61 -1.48 9.54
CA ASN A 354 4.44 -0.36 8.62
C ASN A 354 5.32 0.83 9.02
N THR A 355 5.42 1.81 8.12
CA THR A 355 6.23 3.01 8.33
C THR A 355 5.35 4.23 8.57
N ALA A 356 5.79 5.12 9.46
CA ALA A 356 5.20 6.41 9.70
C ALA A 356 6.12 7.55 9.23
N ILE A 357 5.54 8.70 8.92
CA ILE A 357 6.25 9.98 8.71
C ILE A 357 6.55 10.59 10.09
N GLU A 358 5.57 10.57 10.97
CA GLU A 358 5.68 11.03 12.35
C GLU A 358 4.75 10.25 13.28
N VAL A 359 5.10 10.21 14.56
CA VAL A 359 4.33 9.59 15.64
C VAL A 359 4.28 10.56 16.81
N ASP A 360 3.14 10.69 17.46
CA ASP A 360 3.10 11.49 18.68
C ASP A 360 3.46 10.72 19.96
N ILE A 361 3.61 11.46 21.04
CA ILE A 361 3.98 10.91 22.35
C ILE A 361 2.95 9.94 22.95
N TYR A 362 1.77 9.80 22.35
CA TYR A 362 0.73 8.86 22.77
C TYR A 362 0.59 7.65 21.84
N GLY A 363 1.24 7.69 20.65
CA GLY A 363 1.26 6.60 19.69
C GLY A 363 0.23 6.75 18.57
N ASN A 364 -0.32 7.94 18.32
CA ASN A 364 -0.99 8.21 17.06
C ASN A 364 0.08 8.32 15.96
N ALA A 365 -0.22 7.80 14.77
CA ALA A 365 0.72 7.78 13.65
C ALA A 365 0.16 8.53 12.44
N ASN A 366 1.03 9.29 11.80
CA ASN A 366 0.82 9.94 10.51
C ASN A 366 1.76 9.26 9.49
N SER A 367 1.19 8.64 8.47
CA SER A 367 1.92 7.98 7.38
C SER A 367 1.68 8.63 6.01
N THR A 368 0.87 9.69 5.93
CA THR A 368 0.39 10.25 4.67
C THR A 368 0.82 11.69 4.40
N HIS A 369 0.83 12.58 5.41
CA HIS A 369 0.99 14.02 5.20
C HIS A 369 2.23 14.59 5.89
N ILE A 370 2.92 15.51 5.21
CA ILE A 370 3.99 16.32 5.79
C ILE A 370 3.39 17.64 6.29
N SER A 371 3.68 17.99 7.54
CA SER A 371 3.22 19.22 8.20
C SER A 371 1.69 19.41 8.07
N GLY A 372 0.94 18.32 8.13
CA GLY A 372 -0.52 18.29 8.16
C GLY A 372 -1.23 18.61 6.85
N THR A 373 -0.55 19.17 5.86
CA THR A 373 -1.22 19.70 4.67
C THR A 373 -0.74 19.10 3.36
N LYS A 374 0.51 18.66 3.30
CA LYS A 374 1.12 18.21 2.07
C LYS A 374 1.06 16.69 1.96
N MET A 375 0.17 16.20 1.12
CA MET A 375 0.04 14.76 0.85
C MET A 375 1.34 14.22 0.22
N MET A 376 1.85 13.13 0.78
CA MET A 376 3.00 12.36 0.29
C MET A 376 2.58 11.06 -0.38
N ASN A 377 1.59 10.40 0.19
CA ASN A 377 0.96 9.16 -0.30
C ASN A 377 -0.39 9.00 0.41
N GLY A 378 -1.18 8.01 0.02
CA GLY A 378 -2.37 7.62 0.77
C GLY A 378 -2.03 6.70 1.95
N ILE A 379 -3.08 6.33 2.71
CA ILE A 379 -2.96 5.42 3.86
C ILE A 379 -2.50 4.01 3.42
N GLY A 380 -2.83 3.62 2.18
CA GLY A 380 -2.51 2.29 1.67
C GLY A 380 -3.18 1.18 2.48
N GLY A 381 -2.47 0.08 2.66
CA GLY A 381 -2.92 -1.04 3.48
C GLY A 381 -2.59 -0.91 4.96
N SER A 382 -1.84 0.11 5.37
CA SER A 382 -1.40 0.20 6.77
C SER A 382 -2.58 0.16 7.75
N GLY A 383 -3.64 0.93 7.51
CA GLY A 383 -4.83 0.93 8.36
C GLY A 383 -5.59 -0.41 8.39
N ASP A 384 -5.62 -1.13 7.27
CA ASP A 384 -6.23 -2.46 7.20
C ASP A 384 -5.47 -3.46 8.06
N PHE A 385 -4.13 -3.48 7.95
CA PHE A 385 -3.28 -4.41 8.68
C PHE A 385 -3.12 -4.02 10.14
N GLU A 386 -2.76 -2.76 10.45
CA GLU A 386 -2.47 -2.31 11.80
C GLU A 386 -3.64 -2.54 12.76
N ARG A 387 -4.84 -2.14 12.35
CA ARG A 387 -6.05 -2.26 13.17
C ARG A 387 -6.46 -3.71 13.44
N ASN A 388 -6.05 -4.65 12.62
CA ASN A 388 -6.48 -6.04 12.65
C ASN A 388 -5.35 -7.03 12.95
N ALA A 389 -4.12 -6.55 13.08
CA ALA A 389 -2.97 -7.37 13.40
C ALA A 389 -3.02 -7.99 14.80
N TYR A 390 -2.29 -9.09 14.98
CA TYR A 390 -2.00 -9.63 16.30
C TYR A 390 -1.04 -8.71 17.08
N ILE A 391 -0.03 -8.17 16.37
CA ILE A 391 0.85 -7.10 16.86
C ILE A 391 0.99 -6.09 15.73
N SER A 392 0.66 -4.82 16.01
CA SER A 392 0.87 -3.71 15.08
C SER A 392 2.13 -2.92 15.47
N ILE A 393 3.04 -2.77 14.52
CA ILE A 393 4.33 -2.10 14.70
C ILE A 393 4.45 -0.96 13.69
N PHE A 394 4.59 0.28 14.17
CA PHE A 394 5.01 1.39 13.35
C PHE A 394 6.50 1.67 13.53
N THR A 395 7.17 1.87 12.39
CA THR A 395 8.61 2.18 12.36
C THR A 395 8.86 3.52 11.68
N CYS A 396 9.81 4.29 12.17
CA CYS A 396 10.32 5.48 11.48
C CYS A 396 11.75 5.78 11.95
N PRO A 397 12.60 6.43 11.13
CA PRO A 397 13.79 7.10 11.64
C PRO A 397 13.39 8.14 12.69
N SER A 398 14.13 8.27 13.77
CA SER A 398 13.78 9.22 14.85
C SER A 398 13.85 10.69 14.40
N THR A 399 14.59 10.96 13.31
CA THR A 399 14.72 12.29 12.70
C THR A 399 14.77 12.22 11.18
N ALA A 400 14.49 13.37 10.56
CA ALA A 400 14.62 13.58 9.12
C ALA A 400 15.45 14.84 8.80
N LYS A 401 15.83 15.02 7.53
CA LYS A 401 16.60 16.18 7.02
C LYS A 401 17.83 16.52 7.86
N GLY A 402 18.64 15.50 8.18
CA GLY A 402 19.87 15.72 8.94
C GLY A 402 19.65 16.19 10.38
N GLY A 403 18.56 15.75 11.02
CA GLY A 403 18.23 16.07 12.40
C GLY A 403 17.41 17.34 12.60
N LEU A 404 17.01 18.04 11.53
CA LEU A 404 16.21 19.27 11.65
C LEU A 404 14.73 18.99 11.97
N ILE A 405 14.26 17.78 11.69
CA ILE A 405 12.86 17.35 11.91
C ILE A 405 12.86 16.15 12.83
N SER A 406 12.12 16.23 13.92
CA SER A 406 11.80 15.07 14.76
C SER A 406 10.63 14.30 14.18
N SER A 407 10.75 12.96 14.10
CA SER A 407 9.60 12.10 13.78
C SER A 407 8.75 11.78 15.01
N ILE A 408 9.25 12.08 16.22
CA ILE A 408 8.46 12.01 17.45
C ILE A 408 8.05 13.42 17.83
N VAL A 409 6.74 13.67 17.92
CA VAL A 409 6.16 15.01 18.11
C VAL A 409 5.14 15.04 19.26
N PRO A 410 4.77 16.21 19.78
CA PRO A 410 3.73 16.30 20.79
C PRO A 410 2.37 15.80 20.34
N PHE A 411 1.97 16.13 19.09
CA PHE A 411 0.77 15.66 18.44
C PHE A 411 1.00 15.59 16.93
N VAL A 412 0.55 14.51 16.28
CA VAL A 412 0.70 14.35 14.83
C VAL A 412 -0.08 15.41 14.07
N SER A 413 0.49 15.94 13.01
CA SER A 413 -0.13 16.99 12.20
C SER A 413 -1.27 16.49 11.29
N HIS A 414 -1.32 15.19 11.07
CA HIS A 414 -2.38 14.42 10.42
C HIS A 414 -2.44 13.04 11.09
N GLN A 415 -3.61 12.46 11.25
CA GLN A 415 -3.74 11.18 11.95
C GLN A 415 -4.34 10.12 11.03
N ASP A 416 -3.55 9.10 10.72
CA ASP A 416 -3.98 7.94 9.91
C ASP A 416 -4.30 6.74 10.81
N SER A 417 -3.47 6.50 11.84
CA SER A 417 -3.70 5.46 12.83
C SER A 417 -3.74 6.04 14.23
N SER A 418 -4.74 5.61 15.02
CA SER A 418 -4.92 6.12 16.36
C SER A 418 -4.08 5.35 17.40
N GLU A 419 -3.91 5.95 18.59
CA GLU A 419 -3.28 5.28 19.73
C GLU A 419 -3.92 3.93 20.09
N HIS A 420 -5.17 3.69 19.68
CA HIS A 420 -5.90 2.45 19.94
C HIS A 420 -5.47 1.30 19.01
N ASP A 421 -4.93 1.62 17.85
CA ASP A 421 -4.55 0.67 16.81
C ASP A 421 -3.05 0.34 16.85
N VAL A 422 -2.22 1.21 17.48
CA VAL A 422 -0.77 1.09 17.51
C VAL A 422 -0.30 0.40 18.79
N ASN A 423 0.36 -0.76 18.63
CA ASN A 423 0.88 -1.55 19.76
C ASN A 423 2.35 -1.22 20.08
N VAL A 424 3.18 -0.98 19.05
CA VAL A 424 4.62 -0.82 19.22
C VAL A 424 5.14 0.26 18.28
N ILE A 425 6.02 1.12 18.80
CA ILE A 425 6.79 2.08 18.00
C ILE A 425 8.25 1.67 18.03
N VAL A 426 8.90 1.68 16.87
CA VAL A 426 10.32 1.36 16.74
C VAL A 426 11.04 2.44 15.93
N THR A 427 12.13 2.94 16.48
CA THR A 427 13.09 3.78 15.78
C THR A 427 14.49 3.16 15.89
N GLU A 428 15.51 3.75 15.29
CA GLU A 428 16.89 3.34 15.51
C GLU A 428 17.36 3.57 16.95
N GLN A 429 16.65 4.43 17.70
CA GLN A 429 16.96 4.69 19.12
C GLN A 429 16.50 3.55 20.04
N GLY A 430 15.46 2.79 19.64
CA GLY A 430 14.93 1.68 20.43
C GLY A 430 13.46 1.39 20.16
N VAL A 431 12.82 0.74 21.16
CA VAL A 431 11.46 0.20 21.09
C VAL A 431 10.59 0.74 22.21
N ALA A 432 9.39 1.19 21.89
CA ALA A 432 8.34 1.52 22.85
C ALA A 432 7.20 0.50 22.71
N ASP A 433 7.10 -0.44 23.65
CA ASP A 433 5.99 -1.39 23.76
C ASP A 433 4.83 -0.73 24.50
N LEU A 434 3.79 -0.36 23.77
CA LEU A 434 2.64 0.42 24.26
C LEU A 434 1.48 -0.46 24.75
N ARG A 435 1.59 -1.76 24.62
CA ARG A 435 0.53 -2.71 24.99
C ARG A 435 0.27 -2.66 26.50
N GLY A 436 -1.00 -2.45 26.87
CA GLY A 436 -1.44 -2.33 28.27
C GLY A 436 -0.92 -1.08 28.99
N LYS A 437 -0.50 -0.03 28.27
CA LYS A 437 0.01 1.21 28.85
C LYS A 437 -1.03 2.33 28.83
N SER A 438 -1.09 3.07 29.91
CA SER A 438 -1.84 4.34 29.99
C SER A 438 -1.16 5.42 29.15
N PRO A 439 -1.87 6.50 28.75
CA PRO A 439 -1.26 7.60 27.98
C PRO A 439 0.01 8.17 28.64
N ALA A 440 0.03 8.33 29.95
CA ALA A 440 1.22 8.81 30.65
C ALA A 440 2.42 7.86 30.54
N GLN A 441 2.18 6.54 30.60
CA GLN A 441 3.22 5.54 30.42
C GLN A 441 3.67 5.46 28.96
N ARG A 442 2.75 5.58 27.99
CA ARG A 442 3.06 5.66 26.55
C ARG A 442 3.98 6.84 26.27
N ALA A 443 3.63 8.03 26.74
CA ALA A 443 4.43 9.23 26.52
C ALA A 443 5.86 9.07 27.05
N GLN A 444 6.02 8.51 28.26
CA GLN A 444 7.32 8.25 28.81
C GLN A 444 8.13 7.25 27.95
N LEU A 445 7.52 6.14 27.57
CA LEU A 445 8.19 5.11 26.77
C LEU A 445 8.63 5.62 25.40
N ILE A 446 7.75 6.34 24.68
CA ILE A 446 8.04 6.87 23.34
C ILE A 446 9.15 7.92 23.42
N ILE A 447 9.07 8.86 24.36
CA ILE A 447 10.10 9.91 24.53
C ILE A 447 11.45 9.29 24.87
N GLU A 448 11.50 8.38 25.84
CA GLU A 448 12.78 7.85 26.32
C GLU A 448 13.40 6.85 25.36
N ASN A 449 12.60 6.01 24.69
CA ASN A 449 13.11 4.91 23.89
C ASN A 449 13.17 5.22 22.38
N CYS A 450 12.27 6.07 21.86
CA CYS A 450 12.14 6.25 20.42
C CYS A 450 12.53 7.66 19.92
N ALA A 451 12.43 8.70 20.76
CA ALA A 451 12.84 10.03 20.36
C ALA A 451 14.36 10.16 20.25
N HIS A 452 14.84 10.93 19.26
CA HIS A 452 16.25 11.29 19.17
C HIS A 452 16.72 12.04 20.42
N PRO A 453 17.94 11.80 20.93
CA PRO A 453 18.44 12.44 22.14
C PRO A 453 18.30 13.98 22.17
N ASP A 454 18.51 14.65 21.05
CA ASP A 454 18.40 16.10 20.93
C ASP A 454 16.96 16.62 21.15
N TYR A 455 15.94 15.79 20.93
CA TYR A 455 14.54 16.14 21.07
C TYR A 455 13.90 15.68 22.39
N ARG A 456 14.52 14.76 23.12
CA ARG A 456 13.98 14.27 24.42
C ARG A 456 13.72 15.38 25.43
N PRO A 457 14.67 16.34 25.65
CA PRO A 457 14.41 17.44 26.56
C PRO A 457 13.18 18.26 26.16
N LEU A 458 13.08 18.62 24.88
CA LEU A 458 11.96 19.40 24.34
C LEU A 458 10.61 18.70 24.55
N LEU A 459 10.54 17.40 24.28
CA LEU A 459 9.32 16.61 24.47
C LEU A 459 8.94 16.44 25.94
N ARG A 460 9.93 16.32 26.84
CA ARG A 460 9.70 16.33 28.30
C ARG A 460 9.17 17.67 28.79
N ASP A 461 9.71 18.78 28.27
CA ASP A 461 9.26 20.14 28.61
C ASP A 461 7.79 20.33 28.17
N TYR A 462 7.44 19.86 26.95
CA TYR A 462 6.04 19.86 26.52
C TYR A 462 5.15 19.07 27.47
N LEU A 463 5.54 17.85 27.85
CA LEU A 463 4.73 17.00 28.73
C LEU A 463 4.61 17.59 30.15
N ALA A 464 5.64 18.29 30.62
CA ALA A 464 5.64 18.96 31.93
C ALA A 464 4.72 20.20 31.96
N MET A 465 4.68 20.97 30.88
CA MET A 465 3.80 22.16 30.76
C MET A 465 2.35 21.82 30.49
N ALA A 466 2.06 20.66 29.88
CA ALA A 466 0.70 20.26 29.55
C ALA A 466 -0.10 20.00 30.85
N LYS A 467 -1.29 20.59 30.92
CA LYS A 467 -2.14 20.49 32.13
C LYS A 467 -2.60 19.05 32.38
N GLY A 468 -2.96 18.76 33.62
CA GLY A 468 -3.43 17.43 34.02
C GLY A 468 -4.68 16.98 33.26
N GLY A 469 -4.92 15.69 33.24
CA GLY A 469 -6.01 15.01 32.54
C GLY A 469 -5.60 13.57 32.23
N HIS A 470 -6.49 12.80 31.63
CA HIS A 470 -6.17 11.43 31.18
C HIS A 470 -5.05 11.44 30.13
N THR A 471 -5.17 12.33 29.16
CA THR A 471 -4.15 12.60 28.13
C THR A 471 -3.71 14.06 28.27
N ARG A 472 -2.44 14.31 28.54
CA ARG A 472 -1.90 15.64 28.79
C ARG A 472 -1.58 16.33 27.46
N HIS A 473 -2.33 17.37 27.12
CA HIS A 473 -2.08 18.21 25.95
C HIS A 473 -2.20 19.69 26.28
N SER A 474 -1.40 20.50 25.60
CA SER A 474 -1.62 21.93 25.44
C SER A 474 -2.14 22.17 24.04
N LEU A 475 -3.40 22.56 23.88
CA LEU A 475 -4.00 22.79 22.57
C LEU A 475 -3.28 23.90 21.78
N THR A 476 -2.70 24.87 22.45
CA THR A 476 -1.94 25.96 21.83
C THR A 476 -0.53 25.55 21.41
N ALA A 477 0.11 24.63 22.14
CA ALA A 477 1.48 24.22 21.93
C ALA A 477 1.63 22.84 21.20
N ALA A 478 0.52 22.14 20.95
CA ALA A 478 0.54 20.80 20.36
C ALA A 478 1.28 20.75 19.00
N PHE A 479 1.17 21.81 18.20
CA PHE A 479 1.83 21.95 16.91
C PHE A 479 3.03 22.92 16.92
N ALA A 480 3.55 23.31 18.08
CA ALA A 480 4.64 24.28 18.19
C ALA A 480 5.90 23.86 17.43
N MET A 481 6.24 22.56 17.43
CA MET A 481 7.38 22.03 16.69
C MET A 481 7.17 22.19 15.16
N HIS A 482 5.97 21.91 14.66
CA HIS A 482 5.63 22.08 13.25
C HIS A 482 5.62 23.56 12.82
N ASP A 483 5.05 24.44 13.65
CA ASP A 483 5.07 25.88 13.41
C ASP A 483 6.50 26.44 13.42
N THR A 484 7.31 26.01 14.37
CA THR A 484 8.74 26.39 14.41
C THR A 484 9.51 25.91 13.18
N LEU A 485 9.24 24.67 12.72
CA LEU A 485 9.82 24.17 11.46
C LEU A 485 9.43 25.06 10.29
N ALA A 486 8.17 25.43 10.18
CA ALA A 486 7.68 26.29 9.10
C ALA A 486 8.31 27.69 9.11
N ARG A 487 8.49 28.28 10.30
CA ARG A 487 9.04 29.63 10.47
C ARG A 487 10.56 29.70 10.49
N LYS A 488 11.21 28.73 11.14
CA LYS A 488 12.67 28.78 11.44
C LYS A 488 13.47 27.67 10.73
N GLY A 489 12.81 26.66 10.12
CA GLY A 489 13.46 25.56 9.40
C GLY A 489 14.06 24.45 10.26
N ASP A 490 13.93 24.52 11.59
CA ASP A 490 14.50 23.57 12.55
C ASP A 490 13.62 23.41 13.78
N MET A 491 13.11 22.21 14.02
CA MET A 491 12.24 21.91 15.17
C MET A 491 12.94 22.05 16.53
N ARG A 492 14.28 21.95 16.59
CA ARG A 492 15.06 22.13 17.83
C ARG A 492 14.98 23.55 18.38
N LEU A 493 14.63 24.51 17.56
CA LEU A 493 14.46 25.92 17.94
C LEU A 493 13.09 26.24 18.53
N THR A 494 12.28 25.23 18.84
CA THR A 494 10.97 25.42 19.45
C THR A 494 11.12 25.96 20.87
N ASP A 495 10.44 27.07 21.14
CA ASP A 495 10.26 27.62 22.49
C ASP A 495 8.77 27.56 22.85
N PHE A 496 8.43 26.67 23.77
CA PHE A 496 7.04 26.52 24.19
C PHE A 496 6.51 27.74 24.96
N ALA A 497 7.39 28.60 25.50
CA ALA A 497 6.96 29.80 26.17
C ALA A 497 6.21 30.80 25.23
N GLU A 498 6.51 30.72 23.91
CA GLU A 498 5.80 31.50 22.88
C GLU A 498 4.31 31.09 22.77
N TYR A 499 3.92 29.90 23.26
CA TYR A 499 2.58 29.29 23.12
C TYR A 499 1.81 29.21 24.47
N ILE A 500 2.41 29.63 25.57
CA ILE A 500 1.74 29.68 26.88
C ILE A 500 1.15 31.09 27.04
N LYS A 501 -0.17 31.19 27.01
CA LYS A 501 -0.91 32.43 27.33
C LYS A 501 -1.72 32.25 28.60
#